data_1d93f04ffb73753a0b32eb56543b8531
#
_entry.id   1d93f04ffb73753a0b32eb56543b8531
#
_cell.length_a   1.000
_cell.length_b   1.000
_cell.length_c   1.000
_cell.angle_alpha   90.00
_cell.angle_beta   90.00
_cell.angle_gamma   90.00
#
_symmetry.space_group_name_H-M   'P 1'
#
loop_
_entity.id
_entity.type
_entity.pdbx_description
1 polymer ?
#
loop_
_entity_poly.entity_id
_entity_poly.type
_entity_poly.pdbx_seq_one_letter_code
_entity_poly.pdbx_strand_id
1 'polypeptide(L)'
;MSIYQDIVETIIKDIQNGTLKKGSKLPSIRQLSQTYACSKDTAQRALLELKYQNYIYAVPKSGYYVLEGRNEVDNKVLLNLNDYNQLAYEDFKLCLDESLAGHQDYLFNYYHEQAGLKDLLEALKSRLIADDIYVNSDQIVITSGSQQALYILSQMDFGNGGHKILLEQPTYHRMNQLVNRQNLVYETINRGFDGLDFDRLEEYFKSGQIKFFYTISRYSNPL
;
A
#
# COMPACT_ATOMS: atom_id res chain seq x y z
N MET A 1 12.43 -1.98 -29.32
CA MET A 1 11.88 -1.18 -28.21
C MET A 1 10.37 -1.15 -28.31
N SER A 2 9.64 -1.21 -27.24
CA SER A 2 8.16 -1.14 -27.34
C SER A 2 7.73 0.34 -27.40
N ILE A 3 6.65 0.62 -28.11
CA ILE A 3 6.16 2.00 -28.30
C ILE A 3 5.95 2.72 -26.94
N TYR A 4 5.52 1.99 -25.90
CA TYR A 4 5.34 2.62 -24.59
C TYR A 4 6.67 3.05 -23.96
N GLN A 5 7.76 2.28 -24.17
CA GLN A 5 9.10 2.63 -23.72
C GLN A 5 9.64 3.88 -24.46
N ASP A 6 9.39 3.98 -25.77
CA ASP A 6 9.75 5.18 -26.54
C ASP A 6 9.04 6.45 -26.02
N ILE A 7 7.77 6.32 -25.63
CA ILE A 7 7.02 7.44 -25.02
C ILE A 7 7.66 7.85 -23.68
N VAL A 8 7.97 6.86 -22.82
CA VAL A 8 8.58 7.09 -21.51
C VAL A 8 9.92 7.78 -21.64
N GLU A 9 10.83 7.22 -22.48
CA GLU A 9 12.17 7.78 -22.68
C GLU A 9 12.15 9.19 -23.30
N THR A 10 11.25 9.43 -24.24
CA THR A 10 11.11 10.76 -24.88
C THR A 10 10.69 11.79 -23.86
N ILE A 11 9.67 11.50 -23.06
CA ILE A 11 9.17 12.43 -22.03
C ILE A 11 10.25 12.66 -20.95
N ILE A 12 10.99 11.63 -20.54
CA ILE A 12 12.10 11.76 -19.58
C ILE A 12 13.18 12.69 -20.15
N LYS A 13 13.58 12.51 -21.41
CA LYS A 13 14.54 13.38 -22.09
C LYS A 13 14.06 14.82 -22.16
N ASP A 14 12.79 15.05 -22.47
CA ASP A 14 12.21 16.38 -22.55
C ASP A 14 12.15 17.08 -21.17
N ILE A 15 11.97 16.31 -20.10
CA ILE A 15 12.07 16.84 -18.73
C ILE A 15 13.52 17.17 -18.38
N GLN A 16 14.47 16.27 -18.68
CA GLN A 16 15.89 16.44 -18.35
C GLN A 16 16.53 17.61 -19.10
N ASN A 17 16.20 17.80 -20.37
CA ASN A 17 16.72 18.90 -21.18
C ASN A 17 15.97 20.24 -20.98
N GLY A 18 14.94 20.26 -20.12
CA GLY A 18 14.17 21.46 -19.78
C GLY A 18 13.10 21.88 -20.80
N THR A 19 12.86 21.08 -21.84
CA THR A 19 11.76 21.30 -22.80
C THR A 19 10.41 21.23 -22.11
N LEU A 20 10.24 20.25 -21.22
CA LEU A 20 9.10 20.13 -20.32
C LEU A 20 9.50 20.65 -18.93
N LYS A 21 9.00 21.82 -18.57
CA LYS A 21 9.32 22.47 -17.29
C LYS A 21 8.45 21.92 -16.15
N LYS A 22 8.96 22.06 -14.90
CA LYS A 22 8.20 21.76 -13.67
C LYS A 22 6.80 22.39 -13.71
N GLY A 23 5.79 21.64 -13.37
CA GLY A 23 4.39 22.07 -13.35
C GLY A 23 3.76 22.21 -14.73
N SER A 24 4.50 21.98 -15.84
CA SER A 24 3.88 21.99 -17.15
C SER A 24 2.99 20.76 -17.35
N LYS A 25 1.85 21.01 -18.00
CA LYS A 25 0.89 19.95 -18.32
C LYS A 25 1.39 19.10 -19.48
N LEU A 26 1.34 17.79 -19.31
CA LEU A 26 1.64 16.84 -20.38
C LEU A 26 0.46 16.75 -21.38
N PRO A 27 0.75 16.29 -22.60
CA PRO A 27 -0.29 15.94 -23.56
C PRO A 27 -1.24 14.89 -22.97
N SER A 28 -2.52 14.98 -23.31
CA SER A 28 -3.52 14.01 -22.87
C SER A 28 -3.26 12.62 -23.46
N ILE A 29 -3.79 11.56 -22.82
CA ILE A 29 -3.72 10.19 -23.33
C ILE A 29 -4.14 10.11 -24.80
N ARG A 30 -5.17 10.86 -25.19
CA ARG A 30 -5.65 10.91 -26.58
C ARG A 30 -4.61 11.52 -27.52
N GLN A 31 -3.98 12.61 -27.11
CA GLN A 31 -2.92 13.27 -27.91
C GLN A 31 -1.69 12.37 -28.03
N LEU A 32 -1.22 11.76 -26.93
CA LEU A 32 -0.11 10.81 -26.98
C LEU A 32 -0.41 9.61 -27.88
N SER A 33 -1.62 9.04 -27.78
CA SER A 33 -2.07 7.96 -28.65
C SER A 33 -2.02 8.34 -30.14
N GLN A 34 -2.40 9.57 -30.48
CA GLN A 34 -2.34 10.08 -31.84
C GLN A 34 -0.90 10.36 -32.30
N THR A 35 -0.09 11.01 -31.46
CA THR A 35 1.30 11.37 -31.78
C THR A 35 2.19 10.15 -32.02
N TYR A 36 2.01 9.11 -31.21
CA TYR A 36 2.81 7.88 -31.30
C TYR A 36 2.13 6.75 -32.06
N ALA A 37 0.98 7.01 -32.70
CA ALA A 37 0.20 6.04 -33.45
C ALA A 37 -0.05 4.72 -32.67
N CYS A 38 -0.37 4.83 -31.37
CA CYS A 38 -0.56 3.69 -30.49
C CYS A 38 -1.97 3.67 -29.86
N SER A 39 -2.30 2.56 -29.18
CA SER A 39 -3.57 2.48 -28.45
C SER A 39 -3.58 3.45 -27.26
N LYS A 40 -4.78 3.85 -26.82
CA LYS A 40 -4.93 4.65 -25.59
C LYS A 40 -4.37 3.94 -24.36
N ASP A 41 -4.49 2.61 -24.30
CA ASP A 41 -3.96 1.80 -23.21
C ASP A 41 -2.43 1.84 -23.17
N THR A 42 -1.78 1.82 -24.34
CA THR A 42 -0.32 1.96 -24.46
C THR A 42 0.13 3.34 -23.95
N ALA A 43 -0.55 4.41 -24.36
CA ALA A 43 -0.25 5.76 -23.89
C ALA A 43 -0.53 5.93 -22.39
N GLN A 44 -1.61 5.34 -21.87
CA GLN A 44 -1.92 5.35 -20.45
C GLN A 44 -0.87 4.58 -19.63
N ARG A 45 -0.43 3.42 -20.10
CA ARG A 45 0.63 2.64 -19.48
C ARG A 45 1.94 3.43 -19.38
N ALA A 46 2.31 4.16 -20.43
CA ALA A 46 3.49 5.02 -20.41
C ALA A 46 3.37 6.15 -19.35
N LEU A 47 2.22 6.78 -19.24
CA LEU A 47 1.99 7.81 -18.20
C LEU A 47 1.96 7.23 -16.78
N LEU A 48 1.43 6.01 -16.60
CA LEU A 48 1.49 5.32 -15.30
C LEU A 48 2.93 4.98 -14.92
N GLU A 49 3.74 4.52 -15.88
CA GLU A 49 5.17 4.26 -15.67
C GLU A 49 5.93 5.52 -15.26
N LEU A 50 5.72 6.63 -15.98
CA LEU A 50 6.31 7.93 -15.64
C LEU A 50 5.87 8.44 -14.25
N LYS A 51 4.63 8.20 -13.88
CA LYS A 51 4.11 8.51 -12.54
C LYS A 51 4.78 7.62 -11.50
N TYR A 52 4.90 6.33 -11.75
CA TYR A 52 5.56 5.38 -10.86
C TYR A 52 7.04 5.72 -10.65
N GLN A 53 7.72 6.19 -11.70
CA GLN A 53 9.10 6.66 -11.65
C GLN A 53 9.24 8.09 -11.09
N ASN A 54 8.15 8.71 -10.63
CA ASN A 54 8.13 10.06 -10.06
C ASN A 54 8.62 11.18 -11.00
N TYR A 55 8.40 11.05 -12.30
CA TYR A 55 8.63 12.15 -13.25
C TYR A 55 7.41 13.05 -13.40
N ILE A 56 6.21 12.51 -13.15
CA ILE A 56 4.96 13.23 -13.32
C ILE A 56 3.97 12.89 -12.20
N TYR A 57 2.98 13.76 -12.02
CA TYR A 57 1.84 13.53 -11.13
C TYR A 57 0.52 13.72 -11.85
N ALA A 58 -0.53 13.07 -11.35
CA ALA A 58 -1.88 13.17 -11.93
C ALA A 58 -2.73 14.10 -11.09
N VAL A 59 -3.46 15.02 -11.78
CA VAL A 59 -4.48 15.85 -11.17
C VAL A 59 -5.85 15.36 -11.66
N PRO A 60 -6.76 14.93 -10.76
CA PRO A 60 -8.09 14.45 -11.15
C PRO A 60 -8.82 15.43 -12.05
N LYS A 61 -9.43 14.92 -13.12
CA LYS A 61 -10.17 15.70 -14.15
C LYS A 61 -9.34 16.75 -14.91
N SER A 62 -8.06 16.91 -14.62
CA SER A 62 -7.18 17.89 -15.25
C SER A 62 -6.11 17.23 -16.15
N GLY A 63 -5.46 16.16 -15.71
CA GLY A 63 -4.45 15.45 -16.49
C GLY A 63 -3.15 15.21 -15.74
N TYR A 64 -2.05 15.07 -16.48
CA TYR A 64 -0.73 14.77 -15.93
C TYR A 64 0.17 16.01 -16.03
N TYR A 65 1.02 16.20 -15.03
CA TYR A 65 1.91 17.34 -14.87
C TYR A 65 3.31 16.89 -14.50
N VAL A 66 4.31 17.64 -14.95
CA VAL A 66 5.72 17.35 -14.69
C VAL A 66 6.07 17.64 -13.25
N LEU A 67 6.63 16.63 -12.56
CA LEU A 67 7.33 16.82 -11.30
C LEU A 67 8.71 17.48 -11.54
N GLU A 68 9.35 17.96 -10.50
CA GLU A 68 10.71 18.49 -10.58
C GLU A 68 11.66 17.41 -11.06
N GLY A 69 12.30 17.61 -12.22
CA GLY A 69 13.18 16.63 -12.81
C GLY A 69 14.34 16.26 -11.86
N ARG A 70 14.64 14.97 -11.75
CA ARG A 70 15.91 14.51 -11.22
C ARG A 70 17.01 14.94 -12.20
N ASN A 71 17.81 15.91 -11.82
CA ASN A 71 19.13 16.04 -12.43
C ASN A 71 19.92 14.79 -12.05
N GLU A 72 20.35 14.03 -13.04
CA GLU A 72 21.33 12.96 -12.88
C GLU A 72 22.71 13.59 -12.50
N VAL A 73 22.82 14.07 -11.31
CA VAL A 73 24.10 14.24 -10.63
C VAL A 73 23.87 13.71 -9.24
N ASP A 74 24.33 12.46 -9.07
CA ASP A 74 24.78 11.89 -7.83
C ASP A 74 24.13 12.50 -6.57
N ASN A 75 22.85 12.21 -6.36
CA ASN A 75 22.27 12.35 -5.06
C ASN A 75 21.14 11.33 -4.97
N LYS A 76 21.32 10.32 -4.14
CA LYS A 76 20.21 9.85 -3.33
C LYS A 76 19.53 11.13 -2.86
N VAL A 77 18.42 11.51 -3.48
CA VAL A 77 17.55 12.53 -2.93
C VAL A 77 17.07 11.92 -1.64
N LEU A 78 17.81 12.18 -0.58
CA LEU A 78 17.25 12.19 0.74
C LEU A 78 16.16 13.25 0.62
N LEU A 79 14.93 12.80 0.30
CA LEU A 79 13.75 13.63 0.48
C LEU A 79 13.89 14.18 1.88
N ASN A 80 14.11 15.49 1.97
CA ASN A 80 14.12 16.13 3.27
C ASN A 80 12.83 15.68 3.95
N LEU A 81 12.92 15.14 5.15
CA LEU A 81 11.77 14.64 5.89
C LEU A 81 10.63 15.68 5.91
N ASN A 82 11.00 16.97 5.88
CA ASN A 82 10.07 18.09 5.82
C ASN A 82 9.30 18.15 4.50
N ASP A 83 9.95 17.95 3.36
CA ASP A 83 9.28 18.01 2.04
C ASP A 83 8.33 16.82 1.86
N TYR A 84 8.74 15.64 2.32
CA TYR A 84 7.87 14.45 2.35
C TYR A 84 6.66 14.66 3.26
N ASN A 85 6.87 15.21 4.45
CA ASN A 85 5.82 15.48 5.41
C ASN A 85 4.88 16.59 4.92
N GLN A 86 5.40 17.59 4.20
CA GLN A 86 4.58 18.68 3.65
C GLN A 86 3.64 18.18 2.54
N LEU A 87 4.14 17.36 1.61
CA LEU A 87 3.30 16.75 0.58
C LEU A 87 2.21 15.88 1.18
N ALA A 88 2.56 15.03 2.15
CA ALA A 88 1.60 14.19 2.84
C ALA A 88 0.56 15.01 3.63
N TYR A 89 0.96 16.15 4.18
CA TYR A 89 0.06 17.07 4.87
C TYR A 89 -0.92 17.75 3.92
N GLU A 90 -0.45 18.21 2.75
CA GLU A 90 -1.31 18.86 1.75
C GLU A 90 -2.33 17.87 1.19
N ASP A 91 -1.92 16.64 0.86
CA ASP A 91 -2.82 15.57 0.43
C ASP A 91 -3.84 15.23 1.52
N PHE A 92 -3.41 15.12 2.77
CA PHE A 92 -4.30 14.87 3.90
C PHE A 92 -5.32 16.00 4.08
N LYS A 93 -4.88 17.25 4.00
CA LYS A 93 -5.76 18.42 4.09
C LYS A 93 -6.81 18.43 2.99
N LEU A 94 -6.40 18.17 1.75
CA LEU A 94 -7.32 18.10 0.61
C LEU A 94 -8.37 17.00 0.83
N CYS A 95 -7.95 15.80 1.21
CA CYS A 95 -8.85 14.68 1.50
C CYS A 95 -9.80 14.99 2.66
N LEU A 96 -9.31 15.69 3.70
CA LEU A 96 -10.13 16.09 4.84
C LEU A 96 -11.18 17.11 4.42
N ASP A 97 -10.80 18.16 3.68
CA ASP A 97 -11.71 19.19 3.20
C ASP A 97 -12.80 18.59 2.28
N GLU A 98 -12.43 17.68 1.37
CA GLU A 98 -13.37 16.95 0.52
C GLU A 98 -14.30 16.04 1.33
N SER A 99 -13.80 15.36 2.36
CA SER A 99 -14.57 14.45 3.18
C SER A 99 -15.58 15.18 4.07
N LEU A 100 -15.25 16.39 4.52
CA LEU A 100 -16.13 17.22 5.36
C LEU A 100 -17.18 17.99 4.54
N ALA A 101 -16.90 18.28 3.28
CA ALA A 101 -17.78 19.06 2.42
C ALA A 101 -19.05 18.29 2.06
N GLY A 102 -20.15 18.60 2.73
CA GLY A 102 -21.48 18.04 2.44
C GLY A 102 -21.76 16.64 2.99
N HIS A 103 -20.86 16.07 3.78
CA HIS A 103 -21.01 14.71 4.35
C HIS A 103 -21.17 14.69 5.86
N GLN A 104 -21.59 15.80 6.49
CA GLN A 104 -21.70 15.92 7.95
C GLN A 104 -22.60 14.86 8.57
N ASP A 105 -23.78 14.65 8.00
CA ASP A 105 -24.74 13.66 8.51
C ASP A 105 -24.21 12.23 8.39
N TYR A 106 -23.45 11.94 7.34
CA TYR A 106 -22.84 10.65 7.13
C TYR A 106 -21.69 10.38 8.11
N LEU A 107 -20.80 11.35 8.31
CA LEU A 107 -19.60 11.19 9.15
C LEU A 107 -19.94 11.20 10.65
N PHE A 108 -20.95 11.96 11.05
CA PHE A 108 -21.34 12.12 12.46
C PHE A 108 -22.61 11.35 12.82
N ASN A 109 -23.11 10.47 11.96
CA ASN A 109 -24.20 9.58 12.27
C ASN A 109 -23.72 8.49 13.25
N TYR A 110 -24.47 8.28 14.32
CA TYR A 110 -24.09 7.42 15.44
C TYR A 110 -24.12 5.91 15.12
N TYR A 111 -24.79 5.51 14.03
CA TYR A 111 -25.05 4.12 13.69
C TYR A 111 -24.39 3.70 12.38
N HIS A 112 -23.05 3.70 12.36
CA HIS A 112 -22.30 3.09 11.28
C HIS A 112 -22.11 1.59 11.51
N GLU A 113 -21.93 0.85 10.43
CA GLU A 113 -21.55 -0.56 10.50
C GLU A 113 -20.25 -0.74 11.26
N GLN A 114 -20.18 -1.78 12.08
CA GLN A 114 -18.99 -2.03 12.95
C GLN A 114 -17.71 -2.29 12.18
N ALA A 115 -17.80 -2.76 10.93
CA ALA A 115 -16.66 -3.03 10.08
C ALA A 115 -15.95 -1.77 9.58
N GLY A 116 -16.64 -0.65 9.50
CA GLY A 116 -16.15 0.64 9.00
C GLY A 116 -17.14 1.33 8.08
N LEU A 117 -16.82 2.55 7.65
CA LEU A 117 -17.64 3.30 6.72
C LEU A 117 -17.71 2.58 5.36
N LYS A 118 -18.90 2.41 4.81
CA LYS A 118 -19.12 1.67 3.57
C LYS A 118 -18.27 2.18 2.41
N ASP A 119 -18.21 3.49 2.23
CA ASP A 119 -17.43 4.10 1.14
C ASP A 119 -15.92 3.86 1.31
N LEU A 120 -15.42 3.83 2.56
CA LEU A 120 -14.04 3.48 2.87
C LEU A 120 -13.76 2.00 2.53
N LEU A 121 -14.67 1.09 2.86
CA LEU A 121 -14.53 -0.33 2.56
C LEU A 121 -14.49 -0.59 1.05
N GLU A 122 -15.35 0.06 0.26
CA GLU A 122 -15.34 -0.04 -1.21
C GLU A 122 -14.08 0.59 -1.84
N ALA A 123 -13.61 1.72 -1.30
CA ALA A 123 -12.36 2.33 -1.74
C ALA A 123 -11.14 1.43 -1.46
N LEU A 124 -11.09 0.82 -0.26
CA LEU A 124 -10.05 -0.14 0.10
C LEU A 124 -10.10 -1.40 -0.76
N LYS A 125 -11.27 -1.97 -0.99
CA LYS A 125 -11.44 -3.10 -1.92
C LYS A 125 -10.84 -2.79 -3.28
N SER A 126 -11.15 -1.61 -3.83
CA SER A 126 -10.61 -1.17 -5.13
C SER A 126 -9.08 -0.97 -5.08
N ARG A 127 -8.55 -0.49 -3.96
CA ARG A 127 -7.11 -0.30 -3.78
C ARG A 127 -6.36 -1.62 -3.63
N LEU A 128 -6.92 -2.59 -2.92
CA LEU A 128 -6.32 -3.90 -2.67
C LEU A 128 -6.12 -4.71 -3.96
N ILE A 129 -6.96 -4.52 -4.97
CA ILE A 129 -6.79 -5.14 -6.30
C ILE A 129 -5.43 -4.77 -6.93
N ALA A 130 -4.95 -3.55 -6.70
CA ALA A 130 -3.65 -3.11 -7.20
C ALA A 130 -2.45 -3.82 -6.53
N ASP A 131 -2.70 -4.46 -5.39
CA ASP A 131 -1.73 -5.28 -4.65
C ASP A 131 -2.01 -6.79 -4.80
N ASP A 132 -2.81 -7.18 -5.83
CA ASP A 132 -3.24 -8.56 -6.12
C ASP A 132 -4.04 -9.22 -4.97
N ILE A 133 -4.72 -8.41 -4.16
CA ILE A 133 -5.59 -8.89 -3.07
C ILE A 133 -7.05 -8.73 -3.50
N TYR A 134 -7.74 -9.85 -3.67
CA TYR A 134 -9.12 -9.92 -4.14
C TYR A 134 -10.05 -10.28 -2.99
N VAL A 135 -10.79 -9.30 -2.49
CA VAL A 135 -11.72 -9.44 -1.36
C VAL A 135 -13.03 -8.70 -1.65
N ASN A 136 -14.10 -9.12 -0.96
CA ASN A 136 -15.34 -8.36 -0.91
C ASN A 136 -15.30 -7.36 0.24
N SER A 137 -16.12 -6.30 0.19
CA SER A 137 -16.18 -5.27 1.25
C SER A 137 -16.59 -5.83 2.61
N ASP A 138 -17.40 -6.89 2.65
CA ASP A 138 -17.81 -7.61 3.86
C ASP A 138 -16.68 -8.44 4.51
N GLN A 139 -15.56 -8.61 3.81
CA GLN A 139 -14.36 -9.28 4.31
C GLN A 139 -13.29 -8.29 4.83
N ILE A 140 -13.60 -6.99 4.80
CA ILE A 140 -12.71 -5.92 5.25
C ILE A 140 -13.23 -5.36 6.57
N VAL A 141 -12.36 -5.24 7.57
CA VAL A 141 -12.67 -4.61 8.86
C VAL A 141 -11.64 -3.55 9.18
N ILE A 142 -12.09 -2.36 9.55
CA ILE A 142 -11.25 -1.25 9.97
C ILE A 142 -11.03 -1.32 11.48
N THR A 143 -9.77 -1.17 11.89
CA THR A 143 -9.38 -1.15 13.30
C THR A 143 -8.58 0.12 13.62
N SER A 144 -8.48 0.45 14.91
CA SER A 144 -7.62 1.55 15.39
C SER A 144 -6.13 1.16 15.35
N GLY A 145 -5.66 0.73 14.16
CA GLY A 145 -4.30 0.30 13.90
C GLY A 145 -4.07 -1.20 14.14
N SER A 146 -2.88 -1.67 13.74
CA SER A 146 -2.50 -3.08 13.75
C SER A 146 -2.52 -3.73 15.13
N GLN A 147 -2.30 -2.96 16.20
CA GLN A 147 -2.34 -3.50 17.57
C GLN A 147 -3.74 -3.99 17.96
N GLN A 148 -4.78 -3.24 17.59
CA GLN A 148 -6.15 -3.67 17.84
C GLN A 148 -6.49 -4.88 16.97
N ALA A 149 -6.08 -4.90 15.71
CA ALA A 149 -6.27 -6.06 14.84
C ALA A 149 -5.63 -7.32 15.42
N LEU A 150 -4.36 -7.24 15.84
CA LEU A 150 -3.66 -8.36 16.48
C LEU A 150 -4.32 -8.83 17.77
N TYR A 151 -4.81 -7.89 18.59
CA TYR A 151 -5.55 -8.22 19.80
C TYR A 151 -6.83 -8.99 19.46
N ILE A 152 -7.65 -8.49 18.53
CA ILE A 152 -8.88 -9.15 18.11
C ILE A 152 -8.59 -10.55 17.58
N LEU A 153 -7.63 -10.69 16.65
CA LEU A 153 -7.23 -11.98 16.08
C LEU A 153 -6.73 -12.95 17.16
N SER A 154 -6.02 -12.45 18.16
CA SER A 154 -5.53 -13.29 19.26
C SER A 154 -6.65 -13.85 20.14
N GLN A 155 -7.78 -13.14 20.24
CA GLN A 155 -8.95 -13.54 21.06
C GLN A 155 -9.97 -14.36 20.25
N MET A 156 -10.01 -14.23 18.92
CA MET A 156 -10.97 -14.94 18.07
C MET A 156 -10.77 -16.46 18.12
N ASP A 157 -11.85 -17.20 17.97
CA ASP A 157 -11.84 -18.60 17.59
C ASP A 157 -11.90 -18.73 16.07
N PHE A 158 -10.95 -19.47 15.50
CA PHE A 158 -10.86 -19.68 14.04
C PHE A 158 -11.61 -20.93 13.55
N GLY A 159 -12.28 -21.65 14.45
CA GLY A 159 -13.04 -22.85 14.10
C GLY A 159 -12.21 -24.04 13.60
N ASN A 160 -10.88 -23.92 13.62
CA ASN A 160 -9.94 -24.98 13.22
C ASN A 160 -9.52 -25.89 14.39
N GLY A 161 -10.08 -25.69 15.58
CA GLY A 161 -9.75 -26.43 16.80
C GLY A 161 -8.41 -26.07 17.43
N GLY A 162 -7.59 -25.25 16.78
CA GLY A 162 -6.30 -24.80 17.31
C GLY A 162 -6.47 -23.79 18.45
N HIS A 163 -5.59 -23.85 19.42
CA HIS A 163 -5.59 -22.97 20.59
C HIS A 163 -4.25 -22.26 20.81
N LYS A 164 -3.20 -22.66 20.10
CA LYS A 164 -1.86 -22.07 20.18
C LYS A 164 -1.61 -21.10 19.03
N ILE A 165 -0.96 -20.01 19.32
CA ILE A 165 -0.45 -19.08 18.30
C ILE A 165 0.97 -19.49 17.95
N LEU A 166 1.29 -19.69 16.69
CA LEU A 166 2.67 -19.91 16.25
C LEU A 166 3.29 -18.56 15.87
N LEU A 167 4.42 -18.19 16.48
CA LEU A 167 5.13 -16.94 16.24
C LEU A 167 6.45 -17.22 15.53
N GLU A 168 6.69 -16.52 14.44
CA GLU A 168 8.04 -16.42 13.89
C GLU A 168 8.95 -15.64 14.83
N GLN A 169 10.20 -16.05 14.97
CA GLN A 169 11.23 -15.35 15.76
C GLN A 169 12.51 -15.16 14.91
N PRO A 170 13.13 -13.98 14.97
CA PRO A 170 12.69 -12.76 15.66
C PRO A 170 11.46 -12.14 15.01
N THR A 171 10.64 -11.44 15.78
CA THR A 171 9.42 -10.81 15.29
C THR A 171 9.15 -9.45 15.95
N TYR A 172 8.07 -8.81 15.52
CA TYR A 172 7.63 -7.53 16.07
C TYR A 172 7.41 -7.62 17.58
N HIS A 173 8.19 -6.83 18.33
CA HIS A 173 8.23 -6.91 19.80
C HIS A 173 6.86 -6.74 20.47
N ARG A 174 5.93 -5.96 19.85
CA ARG A 174 4.57 -5.79 20.37
C ARG A 174 3.74 -7.06 20.31
N MET A 175 3.99 -7.93 19.32
CA MET A 175 3.33 -9.24 19.29
C MET A 175 3.81 -10.14 20.44
N ASN A 176 5.12 -10.16 20.72
CA ASN A 176 5.67 -10.84 21.89
C ASN A 176 5.10 -10.28 23.20
N GLN A 177 4.97 -8.95 23.31
CA GLN A 177 4.33 -8.34 24.48
C GLN A 177 2.85 -8.72 24.61
N LEU A 178 2.11 -8.80 23.50
CA LEU A 178 0.70 -9.15 23.49
C LEU A 178 0.48 -10.55 24.06
N VAL A 179 1.18 -11.56 23.50
CA VAL A 179 0.99 -12.96 23.94
C VAL A 179 1.38 -13.14 25.40
N ASN A 180 2.46 -12.51 25.86
CA ASN A 180 2.90 -12.59 27.25
C ASN A 180 1.94 -11.87 28.22
N ARG A 181 1.48 -10.65 27.90
CA ARG A 181 0.58 -9.88 28.78
C ARG A 181 -0.81 -10.49 28.89
N GLN A 182 -1.27 -11.14 27.82
CA GLN A 182 -2.58 -11.79 27.79
C GLN A 182 -2.51 -13.27 28.23
N ASN A 183 -1.33 -13.76 28.64
CA ASN A 183 -1.08 -15.17 28.99
C ASN A 183 -1.60 -16.14 27.93
N LEU A 184 -1.41 -15.81 26.66
CA LEU A 184 -1.84 -16.66 25.55
C LEU A 184 -0.88 -17.82 25.37
N VAL A 185 -1.42 -18.97 24.97
CA VAL A 185 -0.59 -20.14 24.66
C VAL A 185 0.01 -19.96 23.28
N TYR A 186 1.34 -20.04 23.17
CA TYR A 186 2.04 -19.89 21.91
C TYR A 186 3.24 -20.82 21.79
N GLU A 187 3.64 -21.08 20.56
CA GLU A 187 4.88 -21.75 20.17
C GLU A 187 5.71 -20.81 19.29
N THR A 188 6.98 -21.11 19.12
CA THR A 188 7.86 -20.29 18.28
C THR A 188 8.57 -21.11 17.22
N ILE A 189 8.76 -20.51 16.03
CA ILE A 189 9.59 -21.02 14.97
C ILE A 189 10.63 -19.97 14.60
N ASN A 190 11.90 -20.34 14.58
CA ASN A 190 12.98 -19.40 14.28
C ASN A 190 13.15 -19.26 12.77
N ARG A 191 13.30 -18.02 12.31
CA ARG A 191 13.80 -17.70 10.98
C ARG A 191 15.31 -17.56 11.05
N GLY A 192 16.03 -18.45 10.37
CA GLY A 192 17.45 -18.33 10.15
C GLY A 192 17.81 -17.49 8.93
N PHE A 193 19.10 -17.40 8.61
CA PHE A 193 19.56 -16.72 7.38
C PHE A 193 19.04 -17.40 6.09
N ASP A 194 18.80 -18.71 6.15
CA ASP A 194 18.24 -19.49 5.04
C ASP A 194 16.70 -19.48 4.99
N GLY A 195 16.06 -18.71 5.86
CA GLY A 195 14.61 -18.61 5.96
C GLY A 195 14.00 -19.45 7.08
N LEU A 196 12.75 -19.86 6.89
CA LEU A 196 12.01 -20.73 7.81
C LEU A 196 12.25 -22.20 7.47
N ASP A 197 12.32 -23.04 8.50
CA ASP A 197 12.27 -24.49 8.38
C ASP A 197 10.82 -24.91 8.04
N PHE A 198 10.58 -25.20 6.78
CA PHE A 198 9.25 -25.55 6.28
C PHE A 198 8.79 -26.93 6.74
N ASP A 199 9.70 -27.89 6.96
CA ASP A 199 9.35 -29.21 7.47
C ASP A 199 8.80 -29.08 8.90
N ARG A 200 9.48 -28.31 9.72
CA ARG A 200 9.04 -28.01 11.08
C ARG A 200 7.74 -27.19 11.11
N LEU A 201 7.57 -26.26 10.18
CA LEU A 201 6.33 -25.50 10.05
C LEU A 201 5.16 -26.43 9.70
N GLU A 202 5.36 -27.36 8.79
CA GLU A 202 4.37 -28.38 8.42
C GLU A 202 3.99 -29.27 9.62
N GLU A 203 4.97 -29.68 10.43
CA GLU A 203 4.71 -30.43 11.67
C GLU A 203 3.81 -29.69 12.63
N TYR A 204 4.06 -28.38 12.85
CA TYR A 204 3.19 -27.55 13.67
C TYR A 204 1.75 -27.56 13.17
N PHE A 205 1.52 -27.37 11.88
CA PHE A 205 0.17 -27.37 11.31
C PHE A 205 -0.49 -28.75 11.33
N LYS A 206 0.26 -29.82 11.07
CA LYS A 206 -0.23 -31.21 11.17
C LYS A 206 -0.66 -31.60 12.61
N SER A 207 -0.12 -30.94 13.62
CA SER A 207 -0.51 -31.19 15.01
C SER A 207 -1.98 -30.81 15.29
N GLY A 208 -2.60 -30.00 14.46
CA GLY A 208 -3.96 -29.47 14.66
C GLY A 208 -4.10 -28.51 15.85
N GLN A 209 -3.00 -28.15 16.51
CA GLN A 209 -3.02 -27.31 17.72
C GLN A 209 -2.86 -25.83 17.41
N ILE A 210 -2.39 -25.48 16.19
CA ILE A 210 -2.10 -24.10 15.81
C ILE A 210 -3.37 -23.39 15.36
N LYS A 211 -3.70 -22.32 16.08
CA LYS A 211 -4.80 -21.42 15.80
C LYS A 211 -4.53 -20.56 14.57
N PHE A 212 -3.37 -19.89 14.56
CA PHE A 212 -2.82 -19.18 13.41
C PHE A 212 -1.31 -19.02 13.56
N PHE A 213 -0.65 -18.72 12.44
CA PHE A 213 0.76 -18.40 12.37
C PHE A 213 0.93 -16.88 12.13
N TYR A 214 1.70 -16.24 13.01
CA TYR A 214 2.08 -14.84 12.85
C TYR A 214 3.49 -14.74 12.27
N THR A 215 3.59 -14.11 11.12
CA THR A 215 4.85 -13.88 10.39
C THR A 215 4.85 -12.49 9.77
N ILE A 216 6.03 -11.94 9.50
CA ILE A 216 6.23 -10.70 8.75
C ILE A 216 6.95 -11.07 7.46
N SER A 217 6.20 -11.16 6.36
CA SER A 217 6.71 -11.66 5.08
C SER A 217 7.57 -10.63 4.33
N ARG A 218 7.42 -9.33 4.64
CA ARG A 218 8.17 -8.23 4.00
C ARG A 218 8.59 -7.22 5.05
N TYR A 219 9.76 -6.64 4.87
CA TYR A 219 10.30 -5.59 5.76
C TYR A 219 10.41 -6.02 7.23
N SER A 220 10.72 -7.28 7.47
CA SER A 220 11.00 -7.77 8.81
C SER A 220 12.17 -7.00 9.43
N ASN A 221 12.08 -6.71 10.72
CA ASN A 221 13.15 -6.09 11.49
C ASN A 221 13.33 -6.87 12.81
N PRO A 222 14.51 -7.47 13.04
CA PRO A 222 15.66 -7.57 12.13
C PRO A 222 15.40 -8.45 10.92
N LEU A 223 16.14 -8.18 9.83
CA LEU A 223 16.14 -8.98 8.60
C LEU A 223 17.07 -10.18 8.77
#